data_6b60d6d0fc318e1ca0ef0691bd48bfe8
#
_entry.id   6b60d6d0fc318e1ca0ef0691bd48bfe8
#
_cell.length_a   1.000
_cell.length_b   1.000
_cell.length_c   1.000
_cell.angle_alpha   90.00
_cell.angle_beta   90.00
_cell.angle_gamma   90.00
#
_symmetry.space_group_name_H-M   'P 1'
#
loop_
_entity.id
_entity.type
_entity.pdbx_description
1 polymer ?
#
loop_
_entity_poly.entity_id
_entity_poly.type
_entity_poly.pdbx_seq_one_letter_code
_entity_poly.pdbx_strand_id
1 'polypeptide(L)'
;RIAAFGSMNSLGEMAADEVVDAGGGMLFPSFCDSHTHLVYAGSREQEFLDKINGLTYEQIARRGGGILNSADLLHRTSEEELYRQAMGRIREIAAMGTGAVEIKSGYGLTTADELKMLRVIRRIRETAPLAVRATFLGAHAVPRAYVGRQEEYVDLVCNEMLPAVAAEGLADFVDVFCDEGFFTVEQTARIMKAGRKLGMRAKIHANELAVSGGVQVGVEYDALSVDHLERMGAAEIGALHGTVTSPTMLPGAAFFLGMSYPPAREMINAGLGVALASDYNPGSSPSGNMRMVVSLACIRMRMTPAEAINAATLNGAYAMGLSRDYGSVTVGKVANFFLTVPMPSVAFMPYAYTTPLISRIFLRGEEVVA
;
A
#
# COMPACT_ATOMS: atom_id res chain seq x y z
N ARG A 1 13.47 -14.96 14.16
CA ARG A 1 13.89 -13.57 14.42
C ARG A 1 15.39 -13.41 14.18
N ILE A 2 15.84 -12.18 13.92
CA ILE A 2 17.26 -11.85 13.79
C ILE A 2 17.89 -11.89 15.19
N ALA A 3 18.85 -12.79 15.39
CA ALA A 3 19.53 -12.98 16.67
C ALA A 3 20.75 -12.06 16.80
N ALA A 4 21.53 -11.93 15.73
CA ALA A 4 22.71 -11.09 15.67
C ALA A 4 23.00 -10.65 14.24
N PHE A 5 23.77 -9.59 14.07
CA PHE A 5 24.43 -9.23 12.81
C PHE A 5 25.72 -8.46 13.12
N GLY A 6 26.68 -8.54 12.22
CA GLY A 6 27.97 -7.89 12.37
C GLY A 6 28.99 -8.38 11.33
N SER A 7 30.26 -7.99 11.50
CA SER A 7 31.34 -8.53 10.66
C SER A 7 31.59 -9.99 11.02
N MET A 8 32.03 -10.80 10.06
CA MET A 8 32.36 -12.20 10.30
C MET A 8 33.38 -12.34 11.43
N ASN A 9 34.34 -11.41 11.56
CA ASN A 9 35.33 -11.40 12.64
C ASN A 9 34.72 -11.11 14.01
N SER A 10 33.61 -10.40 14.08
CA SER A 10 32.94 -10.04 15.35
C SER A 10 31.93 -11.07 15.82
N LEU A 11 31.36 -11.87 14.92
CA LEU A 11 30.35 -12.88 15.25
C LEU A 11 30.99 -14.19 15.79
N GLY A 12 32.30 -14.43 15.51
CA GLY A 12 32.99 -15.67 15.90
C GLY A 12 32.42 -16.91 15.20
N GLU A 13 32.78 -18.09 15.69
CA GLU A 13 32.17 -19.35 15.26
C GLU A 13 30.83 -19.54 15.94
N MET A 14 29.75 -19.35 15.18
CA MET A 14 28.38 -19.63 15.62
C MET A 14 27.94 -20.99 15.09
N ALA A 15 27.46 -21.86 15.96
CA ALA A 15 26.83 -23.10 15.54
C ALA A 15 25.51 -22.74 14.79
N ALA A 16 25.33 -23.29 13.60
CA ALA A 16 24.15 -23.09 12.78
C ALA A 16 23.76 -24.42 12.12
N ASP A 17 22.45 -24.65 11.98
CA ASP A 17 21.91 -25.80 11.24
C ASP A 17 22.10 -25.62 9.73
N GLU A 18 22.04 -24.37 9.27
CA GLU A 18 22.24 -24.01 7.87
C GLU A 18 23.08 -22.72 7.74
N VAL A 19 23.98 -22.72 6.78
CA VAL A 19 24.80 -21.55 6.42
C VAL A 19 24.49 -21.15 4.98
N VAL A 20 24.11 -19.90 4.78
CA VAL A 20 23.82 -19.35 3.46
C VAL A 20 24.92 -18.40 3.04
N ASP A 21 25.66 -18.76 1.99
CA ASP A 21 26.64 -17.87 1.37
C ASP A 21 25.91 -16.90 0.41
N ALA A 22 26.06 -15.61 0.65
CA ALA A 22 25.52 -14.57 -0.23
C ALA A 22 26.32 -14.38 -1.53
N GLY A 23 27.48 -15.06 -1.68
CA GLY A 23 28.31 -15.01 -2.90
C GLY A 23 28.74 -13.59 -3.31
N GLY A 24 28.94 -12.69 -2.34
CA GLY A 24 29.25 -11.28 -2.59
C GLY A 24 28.02 -10.40 -2.88
N GLY A 25 26.80 -10.95 -2.79
CA GLY A 25 25.56 -10.20 -2.86
C GLY A 25 25.31 -9.32 -1.63
N MET A 26 24.35 -8.43 -1.72
CA MET A 26 23.94 -7.56 -0.62
C MET A 26 22.67 -8.11 0.05
N LEU A 27 22.58 -7.92 1.37
CA LEU A 27 21.40 -8.24 2.14
C LEU A 27 20.56 -6.97 2.38
N PHE A 28 19.28 -7.03 2.03
CA PHE A 28 18.31 -5.95 2.25
C PHE A 28 17.14 -6.44 3.10
N PRO A 29 16.56 -5.60 3.96
CA PRO A 29 15.25 -5.90 4.56
C PRO A 29 14.21 -6.06 3.45
N SER A 30 13.25 -6.97 3.64
CA SER A 30 12.11 -7.09 2.71
C SER A 30 11.34 -5.78 2.61
N PHE A 31 10.76 -5.51 1.44
CA PHE A 31 9.89 -4.37 1.24
C PHE A 31 8.63 -4.46 2.12
N CYS A 32 8.14 -3.30 2.53
CA CYS A 32 6.93 -3.12 3.31
C CYS A 32 5.98 -2.23 2.52
N ASP A 33 5.05 -2.86 1.80
CA ASP A 33 4.12 -2.20 0.88
C ASP A 33 2.87 -1.77 1.64
N SER A 34 2.82 -0.50 2.01
CA SER A 34 1.82 0.06 2.94
C SER A 34 0.53 0.53 2.29
N HIS A 35 0.32 0.25 0.99
CA HIS A 35 -0.90 0.62 0.29
C HIS A 35 -1.13 -0.27 -0.93
N THR A 36 -2.08 -1.19 -0.83
CA THR A 36 -2.51 -2.04 -1.95
C THR A 36 -4.00 -2.35 -1.89
N HIS A 37 -4.56 -2.77 -3.03
CA HIS A 37 -5.93 -3.26 -3.17
C HIS A 37 -5.92 -4.66 -3.79
N LEU A 38 -5.11 -5.59 -3.26
CA LEU A 38 -4.86 -6.90 -3.86
C LEU A 38 -6.07 -7.82 -3.97
N VAL A 39 -7.14 -7.58 -3.19
CA VAL A 39 -8.39 -8.33 -3.27
C VAL A 39 -9.33 -7.66 -4.25
N TYR A 40 -9.25 -8.07 -5.51
CA TYR A 40 -10.16 -7.65 -6.58
C TYR A 40 -10.39 -8.79 -7.56
N ALA A 41 -11.49 -8.73 -8.31
CA ALA A 41 -11.84 -9.71 -9.33
C ALA A 41 -11.37 -9.27 -10.72
N GLY A 42 -10.83 -10.20 -11.51
CA GLY A 42 -10.42 -9.99 -12.89
C GLY A 42 -9.31 -8.98 -13.09
N SER A 43 -9.41 -8.21 -14.17
CA SER A 43 -8.47 -7.15 -14.55
C SER A 43 -9.21 -6.00 -15.25
N ARG A 44 -8.52 -4.91 -15.52
CA ARG A 44 -9.07 -3.73 -16.22
C ARG A 44 -8.26 -3.40 -17.48
N GLU A 45 -7.64 -4.41 -18.12
CA GLU A 45 -6.83 -4.22 -19.33
C GLU A 45 -7.64 -3.63 -20.50
N GLN A 46 -8.95 -3.85 -20.56
CA GLN A 46 -9.78 -3.22 -21.58
C GLN A 46 -9.85 -1.69 -21.40
N GLU A 47 -9.93 -1.22 -20.17
CA GLU A 47 -9.88 0.23 -19.89
C GLU A 47 -8.50 0.82 -20.22
N PHE A 48 -7.44 0.06 -20.04
CA PHE A 48 -6.10 0.44 -20.47
C PHE A 48 -6.04 0.61 -22.01
N LEU A 49 -6.60 -0.32 -22.78
CA LEU A 49 -6.73 -0.19 -24.23
C LEU A 49 -7.58 1.00 -24.64
N ASP A 50 -8.68 1.25 -23.94
CA ASP A 50 -9.55 2.40 -24.20
C ASP A 50 -8.79 3.73 -23.99
N LYS A 51 -7.98 3.84 -22.94
CA LYS A 51 -7.10 5.01 -22.70
C LYS A 51 -6.07 5.20 -23.81
N ILE A 52 -5.39 4.13 -24.27
CA ILE A 52 -4.43 4.19 -25.37
C ILE A 52 -5.10 4.66 -26.66
N ASN A 53 -6.37 4.27 -26.87
CA ASN A 53 -7.17 4.69 -28.01
C ASN A 53 -7.73 6.11 -27.88
N GLY A 54 -7.36 6.84 -26.81
CA GLY A 54 -7.70 8.26 -26.61
C GLY A 54 -9.07 8.50 -25.97
N LEU A 55 -9.71 7.49 -25.39
CA LEU A 55 -10.95 7.70 -24.67
C LEU A 55 -10.67 8.48 -23.37
N THR A 56 -11.54 9.46 -23.09
CA THR A 56 -11.46 10.19 -21.83
C THR A 56 -11.96 9.33 -20.66
N TYR A 57 -11.59 9.72 -19.44
CA TYR A 57 -12.08 9.07 -18.22
C TYR A 57 -13.62 9.00 -18.18
N GLU A 58 -14.30 10.09 -18.57
CA GLU A 58 -15.76 10.12 -18.63
C GLU A 58 -16.34 9.12 -19.64
N GLN A 59 -15.72 8.99 -20.81
CA GLN A 59 -16.14 8.02 -21.83
C GLN A 59 -15.97 6.59 -21.34
N ILE A 60 -14.87 6.30 -20.66
CA ILE A 60 -14.60 4.98 -20.02
C ILE A 60 -15.63 4.72 -18.92
N ALA A 61 -15.88 5.69 -18.04
CA ALA A 61 -16.89 5.57 -16.98
C ALA A 61 -18.31 5.34 -17.54
N ARG A 62 -18.70 6.04 -18.62
CA ARG A 62 -20.00 5.83 -19.30
C ARG A 62 -20.13 4.43 -19.90
N ARG A 63 -19.03 3.79 -20.29
CA ARG A 63 -18.98 2.38 -20.74
C ARG A 63 -19.01 1.37 -19.60
N GLY A 64 -19.13 1.84 -18.36
CA GLY A 64 -19.16 1.00 -17.17
C GLY A 64 -17.79 0.72 -16.56
N GLY A 65 -16.75 1.46 -16.95
CA GLY A 65 -15.39 1.35 -16.38
C GLY A 65 -15.26 2.00 -14.99
N GLY A 66 -14.05 1.94 -14.46
CA GLY A 66 -13.70 2.53 -13.16
C GLY A 66 -13.91 1.60 -11.97
N ILE A 67 -13.90 2.19 -10.76
CA ILE A 67 -14.10 1.47 -9.49
C ILE A 67 -15.42 0.70 -9.50
N LEU A 68 -16.49 1.30 -10.08
CA LEU A 68 -17.81 0.67 -10.14
C LEU A 68 -17.85 -0.60 -10.99
N ASN A 69 -17.04 -0.68 -12.06
CA ASN A 69 -16.89 -1.91 -12.84
C ASN A 69 -16.23 -3.02 -12.02
N SER A 70 -15.18 -2.67 -11.28
CA SER A 70 -14.55 -3.63 -10.35
C SER A 70 -15.52 -4.11 -9.28
N ALA A 71 -16.39 -3.22 -8.77
CA ALA A 71 -17.42 -3.58 -7.80
C ALA A 71 -18.47 -4.53 -8.42
N ASP A 72 -18.98 -4.24 -9.61
CA ASP A 72 -19.94 -5.09 -10.31
C ASP A 72 -19.39 -6.51 -10.58
N LEU A 73 -18.09 -6.63 -10.85
CA LEU A 73 -17.43 -7.92 -11.03
C LEU A 73 -17.22 -8.64 -9.69
N LEU A 74 -16.82 -7.92 -8.66
CA LEU A 74 -16.60 -8.46 -7.31
C LEU A 74 -17.93 -8.99 -6.70
N HIS A 75 -19.04 -8.31 -6.93
CA HIS A 75 -20.37 -8.78 -6.51
C HIS A 75 -20.66 -10.22 -6.94
N ARG A 76 -20.31 -10.54 -8.20
CA ARG A 76 -20.57 -11.83 -8.84
C ARG A 76 -19.50 -12.88 -8.57
N THR A 77 -18.38 -12.48 -7.96
CA THR A 77 -17.24 -13.37 -7.71
C THR A 77 -17.34 -13.95 -6.30
N SER A 78 -17.19 -15.28 -6.20
CA SER A 78 -17.23 -15.96 -4.92
C SER A 78 -16.02 -15.60 -4.04
N GLU A 79 -16.16 -15.75 -2.73
CA GLU A 79 -15.07 -15.56 -1.77
C GLU A 79 -13.87 -16.45 -2.06
N GLU A 80 -14.10 -17.72 -2.44
CA GLU A 80 -13.04 -18.66 -2.80
C GLU A 80 -12.26 -18.23 -4.05
N GLU A 81 -12.95 -17.73 -5.07
CA GLU A 81 -12.31 -17.25 -6.28
C GLU A 81 -11.52 -15.94 -6.04
N LEU A 82 -12.06 -15.02 -5.23
CA LEU A 82 -11.34 -13.81 -4.80
C LEU A 82 -10.07 -14.19 -4.05
N TYR A 83 -10.14 -15.14 -3.12
CA TYR A 83 -8.99 -15.63 -2.37
C TYR A 83 -7.94 -16.26 -3.32
N ARG A 84 -8.36 -17.11 -4.24
CA ARG A 84 -7.47 -17.75 -5.20
C ARG A 84 -6.71 -16.72 -6.06
N GLN A 85 -7.42 -15.71 -6.58
CA GLN A 85 -6.81 -14.64 -7.36
C GLN A 85 -5.86 -13.78 -6.53
N ALA A 86 -6.27 -13.37 -5.33
CA ALA A 86 -5.45 -12.60 -4.42
C ALA A 86 -4.18 -13.35 -4.00
N MET A 87 -4.26 -14.65 -3.72
CA MET A 87 -3.09 -15.48 -3.40
C MET A 87 -2.11 -15.61 -4.57
N GLY A 88 -2.58 -15.51 -5.82
CA GLY A 88 -1.69 -15.38 -6.99
C GLY A 88 -0.82 -14.13 -6.89
N ARG A 89 -1.44 -12.97 -6.61
CA ARG A 89 -0.76 -11.68 -6.43
C ARG A 89 0.13 -11.66 -5.20
N ILE A 90 -0.29 -12.30 -4.10
CA ILE A 90 0.54 -12.44 -2.89
C ILE A 90 1.83 -13.22 -3.19
N ARG A 91 1.76 -14.33 -3.92
CA ARG A 91 2.95 -15.07 -4.34
C ARG A 91 3.85 -14.23 -5.25
N GLU A 92 3.27 -13.50 -6.19
CA GLU A 92 3.98 -12.57 -7.07
C GLU A 92 4.80 -11.54 -6.28
N ILE A 93 4.17 -10.79 -5.36
CA ILE A 93 4.88 -9.77 -4.58
C ILE A 93 5.90 -10.36 -3.60
N ALA A 94 5.61 -11.53 -3.01
CA ALA A 94 6.57 -12.23 -2.15
C ALA A 94 7.81 -12.64 -2.95
N ALA A 95 7.66 -13.17 -4.17
CA ALA A 95 8.76 -13.50 -5.08
C ALA A 95 9.55 -12.26 -5.56
N MET A 96 9.01 -11.07 -5.41
CA MET A 96 9.69 -9.79 -5.68
C MET A 96 10.28 -9.13 -4.43
N GLY A 97 10.30 -9.82 -3.27
CA GLY A 97 10.96 -9.36 -2.04
C GLY A 97 10.06 -8.58 -1.09
N THR A 98 8.75 -8.54 -1.28
CA THR A 98 7.81 -7.94 -0.32
C THR A 98 7.58 -8.89 0.85
N GLY A 99 7.81 -8.42 2.07
CA GLY A 99 7.68 -9.20 3.31
C GLY A 99 6.56 -8.72 4.25
N ALA A 100 5.97 -7.57 3.95
CA ALA A 100 4.80 -7.05 4.64
C ALA A 100 3.93 -6.26 3.67
N VAL A 101 2.60 -6.37 3.77
CA VAL A 101 1.65 -5.71 2.88
C VAL A 101 0.42 -5.23 3.64
N GLU A 102 -0.08 -4.05 3.29
CA GLU A 102 -1.41 -3.60 3.64
C GLU A 102 -2.37 -3.87 2.48
N ILE A 103 -3.52 -4.47 2.77
CA ILE A 103 -4.56 -4.75 1.80
C ILE A 103 -5.83 -4.02 2.20
N LYS A 104 -6.31 -3.16 1.31
CA LYS A 104 -7.54 -2.39 1.48
C LYS A 104 -8.72 -3.13 0.82
N SER A 105 -9.90 -3.04 1.43
CA SER A 105 -11.18 -3.32 0.76
C SER A 105 -11.53 -2.18 -0.21
N GLY A 106 -12.81 -1.92 -0.50
CA GLY A 106 -13.24 -0.75 -1.26
C GLY A 106 -13.74 -1.02 -2.67
N TYR A 107 -13.79 -2.28 -3.07
CA TYR A 107 -14.51 -2.70 -4.28
C TYR A 107 -15.82 -3.42 -3.95
N GLY A 108 -16.18 -3.58 -2.67
CA GLY A 108 -17.45 -4.13 -2.25
C GLY A 108 -18.59 -3.13 -2.41
N LEU A 109 -18.43 -1.94 -1.85
CA LEU A 109 -19.38 -0.82 -1.85
C LEU A 109 -20.76 -1.16 -1.27
N THR A 110 -20.93 -2.33 -0.69
CA THR A 110 -22.06 -2.79 0.11
C THR A 110 -21.56 -3.45 1.37
N THR A 111 -22.39 -3.50 2.43
CA THR A 111 -22.00 -4.16 3.69
C THR A 111 -21.55 -5.61 3.44
N ALA A 112 -22.33 -6.36 2.66
CA ALA A 112 -22.04 -7.78 2.42
C ALA A 112 -20.72 -8.00 1.68
N ASP A 113 -20.43 -7.20 0.64
CA ASP A 113 -19.25 -7.41 -0.18
C ASP A 113 -17.98 -6.80 0.43
N GLU A 114 -18.08 -5.71 1.19
CA GLU A 114 -16.96 -5.21 1.99
C GLU A 114 -16.54 -6.24 3.05
N LEU A 115 -17.50 -6.86 3.74
CA LEU A 115 -17.22 -7.98 4.67
C LEU A 115 -16.61 -9.18 3.94
N LYS A 116 -17.12 -9.53 2.73
CA LYS A 116 -16.56 -10.59 1.89
C LYS A 116 -15.08 -10.33 1.57
N MET A 117 -14.74 -9.12 1.14
CA MET A 117 -13.36 -8.74 0.87
C MET A 117 -12.48 -8.85 2.12
N LEU A 118 -12.93 -8.30 3.23
CA LEU A 118 -12.17 -8.31 4.48
C LEU A 118 -12.01 -9.72 5.07
N ARG A 119 -12.97 -10.63 4.89
CA ARG A 119 -12.84 -12.05 5.24
C ARG A 119 -11.78 -12.74 4.38
N VAL A 120 -11.72 -12.41 3.07
CA VAL A 120 -10.63 -12.87 2.21
C VAL A 120 -9.28 -12.35 2.69
N ILE A 121 -9.18 -11.07 3.09
CA ILE A 121 -7.94 -10.50 3.65
C ILE A 121 -7.54 -11.21 4.94
N ARG A 122 -8.50 -11.51 5.84
CA ARG A 122 -8.24 -12.29 7.05
C ARG A 122 -7.66 -13.67 6.72
N ARG A 123 -8.25 -14.38 5.76
CA ARG A 123 -7.75 -15.69 5.31
C ARG A 123 -6.34 -15.60 4.71
N ILE A 124 -6.05 -14.55 3.95
CA ILE A 124 -4.69 -14.27 3.44
C ILE A 124 -3.72 -14.06 4.61
N ARG A 125 -4.08 -13.26 5.63
CA ARG A 125 -3.27 -13.03 6.83
C ARG A 125 -2.88 -14.32 7.54
N GLU A 126 -3.78 -15.30 7.55
CA GLU A 126 -3.59 -16.61 8.21
C GLU A 126 -2.70 -17.56 7.40
N THR A 127 -2.70 -17.43 6.07
CA THR A 127 -2.08 -18.41 5.15
C THR A 127 -0.84 -17.91 4.42
N ALA A 128 -0.65 -16.59 4.29
CA ALA A 128 0.46 -16.02 3.57
C ALA A 128 1.77 -16.02 4.38
N PRO A 129 2.94 -16.16 3.72
CA PRO A 129 4.24 -16.13 4.40
C PRO A 129 4.61 -14.72 4.88
N LEU A 130 4.05 -13.67 4.28
CA LEU A 130 4.31 -12.27 4.60
C LEU A 130 3.33 -11.75 5.68
N ALA A 131 3.68 -10.60 6.29
CA ALA A 131 2.79 -9.94 7.24
C ALA A 131 1.69 -9.17 6.50
N VAL A 132 0.44 -9.25 6.99
CA VAL A 132 -0.71 -8.58 6.37
C VAL A 132 -1.39 -7.66 7.36
N ARG A 133 -1.69 -6.43 6.93
CA ARG A 133 -2.61 -5.50 7.58
C ARG A 133 -3.87 -5.33 6.72
N ALA A 134 -5.01 -5.18 7.37
CA ALA A 134 -6.30 -5.01 6.70
C ALA A 134 -6.84 -3.61 6.92
N THR A 135 -7.31 -2.98 5.84
CA THR A 135 -7.92 -1.65 5.86
C THR A 135 -9.34 -1.72 5.30
N PHE A 136 -10.29 -1.24 6.07
CA PHE A 136 -11.65 -1.01 5.57
C PHE A 136 -11.70 0.30 4.79
N LEU A 137 -12.11 0.23 3.52
CA LEU A 137 -12.23 1.37 2.60
C LEU A 137 -13.63 1.40 1.96
N GLY A 138 -14.70 1.27 2.75
CA GLY A 138 -16.07 1.36 2.22
C GLY A 138 -16.37 2.69 1.52
N ALA A 139 -15.67 3.76 1.91
CA ALA A 139 -15.74 5.07 1.27
C ALA A 139 -14.68 5.26 0.18
N HIS A 140 -14.58 4.33 -0.78
CA HIS A 140 -13.71 4.40 -1.94
C HIS A 140 -14.40 5.08 -3.14
N ALA A 141 -15.68 4.80 -3.33
CA ALA A 141 -16.53 5.47 -4.31
C ALA A 141 -18.00 5.41 -3.86
N VAL A 142 -18.84 6.27 -4.42
CA VAL A 142 -20.29 6.21 -4.19
C VAL A 142 -20.91 5.17 -5.13
N PRO A 143 -21.54 4.11 -4.64
CA PRO A 143 -22.13 3.09 -5.49
C PRO A 143 -23.32 3.64 -6.28
N ARG A 144 -23.63 3.01 -7.43
CA ARG A 144 -24.72 3.45 -8.35
C ARG A 144 -26.07 3.64 -7.63
N ALA A 145 -26.36 2.80 -6.64
CA ALA A 145 -27.60 2.88 -5.86
C ALA A 145 -27.73 4.18 -5.03
N TYR A 146 -26.62 4.87 -4.78
CA TYR A 146 -26.57 6.09 -3.96
C TYR A 146 -26.18 7.34 -4.76
N VAL A 147 -26.18 7.29 -6.08
CA VAL A 147 -25.95 8.48 -6.92
C VAL A 147 -26.97 9.58 -6.55
N GLY A 148 -26.48 10.78 -6.23
CA GLY A 148 -27.29 11.90 -5.72
C GLY A 148 -27.72 11.78 -4.25
N ARG A 149 -27.32 10.72 -3.54
CA ARG A 149 -27.64 10.47 -2.13
C ARG A 149 -26.39 10.08 -1.32
N GLN A 150 -25.29 10.79 -1.56
CA GLN A 150 -23.98 10.46 -0.97
C GLN A 150 -23.99 10.50 0.56
N GLU A 151 -24.76 11.44 1.17
CA GLU A 151 -24.89 11.49 2.64
C GLU A 151 -25.51 10.22 3.22
N GLU A 152 -26.51 9.65 2.55
CA GLU A 152 -27.10 8.38 2.97
C GLU A 152 -26.10 7.22 2.86
N TYR A 153 -25.19 7.26 1.87
CA TYR A 153 -24.12 6.28 1.78
C TYR A 153 -23.09 6.44 2.90
N VAL A 154 -22.72 7.66 3.24
CA VAL A 154 -21.86 7.94 4.40
C VAL A 154 -22.51 7.46 5.70
N ASP A 155 -23.82 7.63 5.85
CA ASP A 155 -24.59 7.09 6.97
C ASP A 155 -24.54 5.56 7.01
N LEU A 156 -24.67 4.88 5.86
CA LEU A 156 -24.50 3.41 5.75
C LEU A 156 -23.09 2.98 6.17
N VAL A 157 -22.04 3.66 5.70
CA VAL A 157 -20.66 3.38 6.07
C VAL A 157 -20.47 3.51 7.58
N CYS A 158 -20.96 4.62 8.17
CA CYS A 158 -20.73 4.90 9.59
C CYS A 158 -21.56 4.02 10.53
N ASN A 159 -22.82 3.74 10.18
CA ASN A 159 -23.80 3.17 11.10
C ASN A 159 -24.06 1.68 10.88
N GLU A 160 -23.65 1.12 9.73
CA GLU A 160 -23.82 -0.30 9.42
C GLU A 160 -22.50 -0.99 9.08
N MET A 161 -21.74 -0.50 8.06
CA MET A 161 -20.52 -1.20 7.61
C MET A 161 -19.46 -1.22 8.70
N LEU A 162 -19.08 -0.07 9.25
CA LEU A 162 -18.04 0.02 10.29
C LEU A 162 -18.36 -0.81 11.54
N PRO A 163 -19.58 -0.76 12.11
CA PRO A 163 -19.97 -1.65 13.21
C PRO A 163 -19.88 -3.13 12.85
N ALA A 164 -20.29 -3.54 11.64
CA ALA A 164 -20.22 -4.93 11.20
C ALA A 164 -18.75 -5.40 11.04
N VAL A 165 -17.88 -4.56 10.46
CA VAL A 165 -16.44 -4.82 10.35
C VAL A 165 -15.79 -4.97 11.73
N ALA A 166 -16.13 -4.08 12.65
CA ALA A 166 -15.62 -4.12 14.03
C ALA A 166 -16.09 -5.35 14.82
N ALA A 167 -17.37 -5.74 14.65
CA ALA A 167 -17.93 -6.91 15.31
C ALA A 167 -17.21 -8.22 14.95
N GLU A 168 -16.69 -8.32 13.71
CA GLU A 168 -15.89 -9.47 13.26
C GLU A 168 -14.37 -9.27 13.44
N GLY A 169 -13.90 -8.10 13.87
CA GLY A 169 -12.47 -7.80 14.05
C GLY A 169 -11.68 -7.89 12.74
N LEU A 170 -12.26 -7.42 11.62
CA LEU A 170 -11.72 -7.67 10.27
C LEU A 170 -10.69 -6.65 9.82
N ALA A 171 -10.68 -5.42 10.36
CA ALA A 171 -9.82 -4.36 9.91
C ALA A 171 -8.97 -3.76 11.05
N ASP A 172 -7.71 -3.43 10.74
CA ASP A 172 -6.79 -2.68 11.60
C ASP A 172 -7.00 -1.17 11.43
N PHE A 173 -7.38 -0.75 10.21
CA PHE A 173 -7.48 0.64 9.79
C PHE A 173 -8.81 0.93 9.11
N VAL A 174 -9.19 2.21 9.11
CA VAL A 174 -10.26 2.78 8.29
C VAL A 174 -9.66 3.81 7.35
N ASP A 175 -10.09 3.81 6.09
CA ASP A 175 -9.62 4.71 5.04
C ASP A 175 -10.79 5.33 4.28
N VAL A 176 -10.57 6.50 3.70
CA VAL A 176 -11.52 7.25 2.85
C VAL A 176 -10.78 7.86 1.67
N PHE A 177 -11.39 7.82 0.49
CA PHE A 177 -10.91 8.58 -0.65
C PHE A 177 -11.40 10.04 -0.54
N CYS A 178 -10.60 10.86 0.13
CA CYS A 178 -10.89 12.27 0.35
C CYS A 178 -10.30 13.11 -0.78
N ASP A 179 -11.05 13.27 -1.86
CA ASP A 179 -10.60 14.05 -3.01
C ASP A 179 -11.77 14.66 -3.80
N GLU A 180 -11.45 15.55 -4.74
CA GLU A 180 -12.46 16.18 -5.60
C GLU A 180 -13.22 15.13 -6.41
N GLY A 181 -14.56 15.18 -6.33
CA GLY A 181 -15.43 14.20 -6.98
C GLY A 181 -15.67 12.91 -6.20
N PHE A 182 -15.05 12.75 -5.02
CA PHE A 182 -15.20 11.61 -4.10
C PHE A 182 -15.80 12.06 -2.78
N PHE A 183 -15.13 11.85 -1.63
CA PHE A 183 -15.67 12.22 -0.32
C PHE A 183 -15.06 13.55 0.16
N THR A 184 -15.91 14.40 0.76
CA THR A 184 -15.51 15.70 1.30
C THR A 184 -14.73 15.54 2.61
N VAL A 185 -14.10 16.64 3.06
CA VAL A 185 -13.43 16.71 4.37
C VAL A 185 -14.39 16.40 5.51
N GLU A 186 -15.62 16.94 5.46
CA GLU A 186 -16.66 16.73 6.50
C GLU A 186 -17.12 15.29 6.54
N GLN A 187 -17.33 14.66 5.38
CA GLN A 187 -17.69 13.25 5.27
C GLN A 187 -16.56 12.35 5.75
N THR A 188 -15.33 12.67 5.36
CA THR A 188 -14.13 12.00 5.83
C THR A 188 -13.99 12.07 7.35
N ALA A 189 -14.13 13.26 7.94
CA ALA A 189 -14.08 13.47 9.38
C ALA A 189 -15.15 12.63 10.12
N ARG A 190 -16.37 12.52 9.58
CA ARG A 190 -17.44 11.67 10.15
C ARG A 190 -17.04 10.20 10.17
N ILE A 191 -16.51 9.69 9.06
CA ILE A 191 -16.09 8.28 8.93
C ILE A 191 -14.88 7.99 9.85
N MET A 192 -13.87 8.88 9.88
CA MET A 192 -12.71 8.76 10.77
C MET A 192 -13.13 8.73 12.23
N LYS A 193 -14.05 9.61 12.63
CA LYS A 193 -14.61 9.64 13.99
C LYS A 193 -15.36 8.35 14.34
N ALA A 194 -16.10 7.78 13.39
CA ALA A 194 -16.81 6.53 13.60
C ALA A 194 -15.82 5.34 13.73
N GLY A 195 -14.84 5.25 12.85
CA GLY A 195 -13.80 4.20 12.90
C GLY A 195 -12.96 4.26 14.18
N ARG A 196 -12.56 5.46 14.62
CA ARG A 196 -11.79 5.66 15.87
C ARG A 196 -12.55 5.16 17.10
N LYS A 197 -13.88 5.36 17.17
CA LYS A 197 -14.72 4.84 18.26
C LYS A 197 -14.75 3.31 18.32
N LEU A 198 -14.50 2.66 17.19
CA LEU A 198 -14.46 1.20 17.05
C LEU A 198 -13.04 0.64 17.12
N GLY A 199 -12.05 1.46 17.48
CA GLY A 199 -10.66 1.05 17.65
C GLY A 199 -9.83 0.98 16.37
N MET A 200 -10.38 1.38 15.22
CA MET A 200 -9.63 1.45 13.95
C MET A 200 -8.86 2.77 13.84
N ARG A 201 -7.60 2.71 13.43
CA ARG A 201 -6.78 3.89 13.20
C ARG A 201 -7.01 4.42 11.77
N ALA A 202 -6.98 5.75 11.60
CA ALA A 202 -7.22 6.41 10.33
C ALA A 202 -6.05 6.23 9.34
N LYS A 203 -6.39 6.10 8.06
CA LYS A 203 -5.57 6.34 6.87
C LYS A 203 -6.42 7.12 5.87
N ILE A 204 -5.82 7.83 4.92
CA ILE A 204 -6.59 8.63 3.96
C ILE A 204 -5.90 8.63 2.60
N HIS A 205 -6.65 8.31 1.52
CA HIS A 205 -6.27 8.71 0.17
C HIS A 205 -6.49 10.22 0.07
N ALA A 206 -5.41 10.97 -0.14
CA ALA A 206 -5.43 12.41 -0.04
C ALA A 206 -4.65 13.07 -1.18
N ASN A 207 -5.21 14.12 -1.75
CA ASN A 207 -4.52 14.99 -2.68
C ASN A 207 -3.93 14.27 -3.91
N GLU A 208 -4.64 13.26 -4.43
CA GLU A 208 -4.30 12.58 -5.68
C GLU A 208 -4.67 13.47 -6.88
N LEU A 209 -5.92 13.95 -6.92
CA LEU A 209 -6.48 14.69 -8.04
C LEU A 209 -6.42 16.20 -7.83
N ALA A 210 -6.69 16.67 -6.61
CA ALA A 210 -6.73 18.09 -6.23
C ALA A 210 -6.17 18.31 -4.82
N VAL A 211 -5.97 19.57 -4.45
CA VAL A 211 -5.73 19.95 -3.05
C VAL A 211 -7.07 19.94 -2.32
N SER A 212 -7.44 18.79 -1.78
CA SER A 212 -8.79 18.50 -1.28
C SER A 212 -8.99 18.68 0.23
N GLY A 213 -7.91 18.99 0.99
CA GLY A 213 -7.94 19.04 2.45
C GLY A 213 -7.78 17.68 3.14
N GLY A 214 -7.58 16.60 2.37
CA GLY A 214 -7.37 15.24 2.89
C GLY A 214 -6.16 15.12 3.80
N VAL A 215 -5.09 15.88 3.54
CA VAL A 215 -3.91 15.91 4.40
C VAL A 215 -4.24 16.52 5.77
N GLN A 216 -4.95 17.65 5.79
CA GLN A 216 -5.30 18.36 7.04
C GLN A 216 -6.23 17.51 7.92
N VAL A 217 -7.24 16.87 7.34
CA VAL A 217 -8.13 16.00 8.10
C VAL A 217 -7.38 14.75 8.58
N GLY A 218 -6.41 14.24 7.80
CA GLY A 218 -5.53 13.15 8.25
C GLY A 218 -4.73 13.52 9.51
N VAL A 219 -4.16 14.71 9.54
CA VAL A 219 -3.44 15.24 10.71
C VAL A 219 -4.39 15.43 11.90
N GLU A 220 -5.58 15.98 11.70
CA GLU A 220 -6.58 16.19 12.75
C GLU A 220 -7.00 14.88 13.45
N TYR A 221 -7.06 13.78 12.70
CA TYR A 221 -7.46 12.48 13.23
C TYR A 221 -6.29 11.55 13.58
N ASP A 222 -5.05 12.07 13.68
CA ASP A 222 -3.84 11.29 13.97
C ASP A 222 -3.70 10.08 13.02
N ALA A 223 -4.02 10.27 11.74
CA ALA A 223 -3.94 9.21 10.75
C ALA A 223 -2.52 8.62 10.75
N LEU A 224 -2.44 7.30 10.57
CA LEU A 224 -1.15 6.62 10.47
C LEU A 224 -0.41 7.04 9.21
N SER A 225 -1.16 7.23 8.11
CA SER A 225 -0.63 7.82 6.88
C SER A 225 -1.69 8.61 6.12
N VAL A 226 -1.22 9.51 5.27
CA VAL A 226 -1.95 10.10 4.15
C VAL A 226 -1.25 9.69 2.88
N ASP A 227 -2.00 9.15 1.94
CA ASP A 227 -1.45 8.37 0.83
C ASP A 227 -1.77 9.07 -0.50
N HIS A 228 -0.99 8.85 -1.58
CA HIS A 228 -0.96 9.52 -2.89
C HIS A 228 -0.12 10.78 -2.91
N LEU A 229 -0.69 11.95 -2.63
CA LEU A 229 0.02 13.22 -2.44
C LEU A 229 0.58 13.84 -3.74
N GLU A 230 0.01 13.56 -4.90
CA GLU A 230 0.39 14.14 -6.18
C GLU A 230 0.19 15.66 -6.19
N ARG A 231 -0.78 16.15 -5.39
CA ARG A 231 -1.16 17.58 -5.30
C ARG A 231 -0.80 18.15 -3.92
N MET A 232 0.51 18.23 -3.64
CA MET A 232 1.04 18.80 -2.40
C MET A 232 1.63 20.20 -2.64
N GLY A 233 1.42 21.08 -1.68
CA GLY A 233 2.05 22.38 -1.60
C GLY A 233 2.69 22.63 -0.24
N ALA A 234 3.20 23.84 -0.04
CA ALA A 234 3.86 24.24 1.21
C ALA A 234 2.93 24.15 2.44
N ALA A 235 1.63 24.39 2.24
CA ALA A 235 0.64 24.31 3.32
C ALA A 235 0.45 22.87 3.82
N GLU A 236 0.33 21.90 2.90
CA GLU A 236 0.17 20.48 3.22
C GLU A 236 1.44 19.91 3.84
N ILE A 237 2.62 20.26 3.30
CA ILE A 237 3.92 19.88 3.87
C ILE A 237 4.07 20.42 5.28
N GLY A 238 3.70 21.71 5.47
CA GLY A 238 3.72 22.36 6.80
C GLY A 238 2.76 21.71 7.80
N ALA A 239 1.58 21.27 7.36
CA ALA A 239 0.62 20.60 8.21
C ALA A 239 1.12 19.24 8.74
N LEU A 240 1.94 18.52 7.97
CA LEU A 240 2.52 17.23 8.37
C LEU A 240 3.73 17.39 9.33
N HIS A 241 4.35 18.56 9.39
CA HIS A 241 5.55 18.77 10.18
C HIS A 241 5.30 18.57 11.68
N GLY A 242 6.10 17.71 12.31
CA GLY A 242 5.98 17.40 13.75
C GLY A 242 4.81 16.52 14.14
N THR A 243 4.08 15.96 13.17
CA THR A 243 2.97 15.02 13.41
C THR A 243 3.42 13.57 13.37
N VAL A 244 2.53 12.64 13.75
CA VAL A 244 2.74 11.19 13.65
C VAL A 244 2.31 10.63 12.29
N THR A 245 1.68 11.45 11.44
CA THR A 245 1.12 11.04 10.16
C THR A 245 2.21 10.91 9.11
N SER A 246 2.36 9.71 8.54
CA SER A 246 3.35 9.43 7.50
C SER A 246 2.82 9.83 6.12
N PRO A 247 3.52 10.71 5.37
CA PRO A 247 3.23 10.90 3.96
C PRO A 247 3.68 9.67 3.16
N THR A 248 2.76 9.00 2.48
CA THR A 248 3.02 7.81 1.68
C THR A 248 2.75 8.10 0.21
N MET A 249 3.78 7.98 -0.61
CA MET A 249 3.72 8.28 -2.04
C MET A 249 3.59 7.02 -2.88
N LEU A 250 2.81 7.12 -3.98
CA LEU A 250 2.43 6.00 -4.84
C LEU A 250 2.89 6.24 -6.29
N PRO A 251 4.21 6.26 -6.56
CA PRO A 251 4.71 6.67 -7.89
C PRO A 251 4.32 5.72 -9.02
N GLY A 252 3.87 4.49 -8.71
CA GLY A 252 3.30 3.55 -9.68
C GLY A 252 2.01 4.08 -10.29
N ALA A 253 1.12 4.65 -9.47
CA ALA A 253 -0.13 5.26 -9.91
C ALA A 253 0.13 6.49 -10.80
N ALA A 254 0.98 7.42 -10.36
CA ALA A 254 1.36 8.57 -11.15
C ALA A 254 2.00 8.19 -12.50
N PHE A 255 2.82 7.13 -12.53
CA PHE A 255 3.41 6.58 -13.75
C PHE A 255 2.35 6.05 -14.71
N PHE A 256 1.50 5.14 -14.23
CA PHE A 256 0.53 4.44 -15.08
C PHE A 256 -0.57 5.36 -15.60
N LEU A 257 -0.97 6.35 -14.80
CA LEU A 257 -1.99 7.34 -15.17
C LEU A 257 -1.42 8.54 -15.95
N GLY A 258 -0.10 8.69 -16.03
CA GLY A 258 0.54 9.83 -16.67
C GLY A 258 0.38 11.15 -15.91
N MET A 259 0.28 11.08 -14.59
CA MET A 259 0.09 12.21 -13.68
C MET A 259 1.41 12.84 -13.25
N SER A 260 1.33 14.00 -12.59
CA SER A 260 2.45 14.58 -11.86
C SER A 260 2.83 13.68 -10.69
N TYR A 261 4.13 13.65 -10.35
CA TYR A 261 4.60 12.90 -9.19
C TYR A 261 4.53 13.74 -7.91
N PRO A 262 4.32 13.08 -6.74
CA PRO A 262 4.42 13.76 -5.46
C PRO A 262 5.77 14.48 -5.27
N PRO A 263 5.83 15.65 -4.61
CA PRO A 263 7.05 16.44 -4.44
C PRO A 263 7.94 15.89 -3.31
N ALA A 264 8.46 14.67 -3.49
CA ALA A 264 9.23 13.95 -2.46
C ALA A 264 10.43 14.75 -1.94
N ARG A 265 11.17 15.43 -2.84
CA ARG A 265 12.36 16.19 -2.46
C ARG A 265 12.01 17.35 -1.52
N GLU A 266 10.89 18.02 -1.74
CA GLU A 266 10.42 19.12 -0.90
C GLU A 266 9.99 18.60 0.47
N MET A 267 9.24 17.49 0.52
CA MET A 267 8.85 16.83 1.77
C MET A 267 10.06 16.37 2.59
N ILE A 268 11.04 15.72 1.95
CA ILE A 268 12.27 15.28 2.63
C ILE A 268 13.09 16.47 3.13
N ASN A 269 13.24 17.53 2.33
CA ASN A 269 13.95 18.74 2.74
C ASN A 269 13.25 19.48 3.90
N ALA A 270 11.94 19.32 4.03
CA ALA A 270 11.18 19.79 5.18
C ALA A 270 11.29 18.85 6.41
N GLY A 271 12.08 17.78 6.34
CA GLY A 271 12.31 16.86 7.44
C GLY A 271 11.24 15.78 7.63
N LEU A 272 10.36 15.56 6.64
CA LEU A 272 9.33 14.54 6.72
C LEU A 272 9.90 13.14 6.41
N GLY A 273 9.50 12.17 7.21
CA GLY A 273 9.79 10.75 6.99
C GLY A 273 8.79 10.15 6.00
N VAL A 274 9.09 10.25 4.70
CA VAL A 274 8.20 9.78 3.63
C VAL A 274 8.24 8.26 3.47
N ALA A 275 7.09 7.63 3.14
CA ALA A 275 6.98 6.22 2.75
C ALA A 275 6.69 6.08 1.25
N LEU A 276 6.95 4.89 0.73
CA LEU A 276 6.63 4.48 -0.65
C LEU A 276 5.80 3.21 -0.63
N ALA A 277 4.80 3.15 -1.50
CA ALA A 277 3.97 1.96 -1.70
C ALA A 277 3.62 1.77 -3.18
N SER A 278 3.13 0.58 -3.54
CA SER A 278 2.89 0.22 -4.94
C SER A 278 1.54 0.70 -5.47
N ASP A 279 0.56 0.85 -4.59
CA ASP A 279 -0.86 1.00 -4.98
C ASP A 279 -1.35 -0.16 -5.86
N TYR A 280 -0.87 -1.39 -5.62
CA TYR A 280 -1.23 -2.51 -6.49
C TYR A 280 -2.74 -2.71 -6.57
N ASN A 281 -3.32 -2.28 -7.67
CA ASN A 281 -4.76 -2.33 -7.97
C ASN A 281 -4.99 -2.49 -9.48
N PRO A 282 -6.19 -2.89 -9.94
CA PRO A 282 -6.42 -3.16 -11.35
C PRO A 282 -6.53 -1.91 -12.24
N GLY A 283 -6.67 -0.71 -11.68
CA GLY A 283 -7.05 0.50 -12.43
C GLY A 283 -5.97 1.52 -12.64
N SER A 284 -5.17 1.77 -11.63
CA SER A 284 -4.18 2.84 -11.59
C SER A 284 -2.74 2.34 -11.42
N SER A 285 -2.54 1.11 -10.91
CA SER A 285 -1.19 0.55 -10.73
C SER A 285 -1.24 -0.98 -10.70
N PRO A 286 -1.34 -1.67 -11.86
CA PRO A 286 -1.50 -3.13 -11.90
C PRO A 286 -0.17 -3.88 -11.68
N SER A 287 0.63 -3.45 -10.72
CA SER A 287 1.93 -4.05 -10.38
C SER A 287 2.31 -3.80 -8.92
N GLY A 288 2.71 -4.86 -8.21
CA GLY A 288 3.27 -4.81 -6.85
C GLY A 288 4.80 -4.80 -6.81
N ASN A 289 5.48 -4.42 -7.91
CA ASN A 289 6.93 -4.43 -7.99
C ASN A 289 7.55 -3.25 -7.23
N MET A 290 7.85 -3.44 -5.94
CA MET A 290 8.46 -2.41 -5.08
C MET A 290 9.84 -1.95 -5.55
N ARG A 291 10.59 -2.76 -6.30
CA ARG A 291 11.85 -2.31 -6.92
C ARG A 291 11.59 -1.25 -7.99
N MET A 292 10.53 -1.43 -8.80
CA MET A 292 10.12 -0.42 -9.77
C MET A 292 9.65 0.86 -9.08
N VAL A 293 8.92 0.74 -7.96
CA VAL A 293 8.51 1.89 -7.12
C VAL A 293 9.74 2.67 -6.63
N VAL A 294 10.75 1.98 -6.08
CA VAL A 294 12.02 2.59 -5.65
C VAL A 294 12.73 3.28 -6.83
N SER A 295 12.75 2.66 -8.01
CA SER A 295 13.37 3.24 -9.20
C SER A 295 12.65 4.50 -9.67
N LEU A 296 11.31 4.48 -9.71
CA LEU A 296 10.50 5.66 -10.04
C LEU A 296 10.74 6.81 -9.04
N ALA A 297 10.82 6.50 -7.75
CA ALA A 297 11.12 7.49 -6.72
C ALA A 297 12.49 8.15 -6.93
N CYS A 298 13.51 7.38 -7.30
CA CYS A 298 14.83 7.94 -7.63
C CYS A 298 14.80 8.78 -8.92
N ILE A 299 14.23 8.23 -10.00
CA ILE A 299 14.30 8.83 -11.35
C ILE A 299 13.36 10.03 -11.48
N ARG A 300 12.15 9.94 -10.95
CA ARG A 300 11.09 10.92 -11.18
C ARG A 300 10.88 11.87 -10.00
N MET A 301 11.17 11.42 -8.76
CA MET A 301 10.91 12.20 -7.55
C MET A 301 12.20 12.67 -6.87
N ARG A 302 13.38 12.41 -7.47
CA ARG A 302 14.71 12.88 -7.04
C ARG A 302 15.09 12.41 -5.64
N MET A 303 14.61 11.25 -5.23
CA MET A 303 15.07 10.60 -4.00
C MET A 303 16.43 9.94 -4.24
N THR A 304 17.31 10.00 -3.25
CA THR A 304 18.53 9.19 -3.27
C THR A 304 18.18 7.71 -3.10
N PRO A 305 19.00 6.77 -3.58
CA PRO A 305 18.75 5.33 -3.39
C PRO A 305 18.52 4.93 -1.93
N ALA A 306 19.27 5.52 -0.99
CA ALA A 306 19.11 5.23 0.44
C ALA A 306 17.76 5.74 0.99
N GLU A 307 17.35 6.95 0.60
CA GLU A 307 16.03 7.50 0.98
C GLU A 307 14.89 6.64 0.42
N ALA A 308 14.96 6.25 -0.86
CA ALA A 308 13.92 5.45 -1.50
C ALA A 308 13.81 4.03 -0.93
N ILE A 309 14.94 3.39 -0.62
CA ILE A 309 14.96 2.07 0.04
C ILE A 309 14.41 2.17 1.46
N ASN A 310 14.81 3.18 2.26
CA ASN A 310 14.25 3.38 3.59
C ASN A 310 12.75 3.67 3.53
N ALA A 311 12.29 4.44 2.55
CA ALA A 311 10.89 4.74 2.34
C ALA A 311 10.05 3.48 2.00
N ALA A 312 10.63 2.55 1.23
CA ALA A 312 9.97 1.29 0.83
C ALA A 312 10.12 0.16 1.87
N THR A 313 10.89 0.37 2.94
CA THR A 313 11.15 -0.64 3.98
C THR A 313 10.77 -0.14 5.37
N LEU A 314 11.63 0.63 6.02
CA LEU A 314 11.45 1.10 7.40
C LEU A 314 10.22 2.01 7.53
N ASN A 315 10.09 3.01 6.65
CA ASN A 315 8.97 3.95 6.69
C ASN A 315 7.66 3.30 6.22
N GLY A 316 7.71 2.40 5.22
CA GLY A 316 6.57 1.57 4.84
C GLY A 316 6.07 0.70 6.01
N ALA A 317 6.98 0.12 6.78
CA ALA A 317 6.62 -0.62 8.00
C ALA A 317 5.98 0.32 9.05
N TYR A 318 6.46 1.56 9.19
CA TYR A 318 5.84 2.56 10.07
C TYR A 318 4.43 2.90 9.61
N ALA A 319 4.23 3.15 8.32
CA ALA A 319 2.92 3.48 7.73
C ALA A 319 1.88 2.34 7.85
N MET A 320 2.30 1.14 8.26
CA MET A 320 1.44 -0.01 8.59
C MET A 320 1.38 -0.32 10.10
N GLY A 321 2.05 0.47 10.96
CA GLY A 321 2.16 0.16 12.39
C GLY A 321 2.96 -1.12 12.69
N LEU A 322 3.91 -1.48 11.82
CA LEU A 322 4.72 -2.70 11.91
C LEU A 322 6.21 -2.43 12.17
N SER A 323 6.64 -1.18 12.34
CA SER A 323 8.06 -0.78 12.43
C SER A 323 8.81 -1.40 13.60
N ARG A 324 8.10 -1.86 14.65
CA ARG A 324 8.71 -2.59 15.78
C ARG A 324 9.29 -3.93 15.33
N ASP A 325 8.63 -4.64 14.43
CA ASP A 325 8.96 -6.01 14.05
C ASP A 325 9.50 -6.15 12.62
N TYR A 326 9.28 -5.17 11.73
CA TYR A 326 9.62 -5.25 10.30
C TYR A 326 10.36 -4.00 9.81
N GLY A 327 10.77 -4.00 8.56
CA GLY A 327 11.31 -2.85 7.82
C GLY A 327 12.81 -2.61 7.99
N SER A 328 13.52 -3.35 8.82
CA SER A 328 14.98 -3.25 8.93
C SER A 328 15.61 -4.56 9.41
N VAL A 329 16.88 -4.77 9.07
CA VAL A 329 17.71 -5.85 9.62
C VAL A 329 18.27 -5.40 10.96
N THR A 330 17.52 -5.70 12.04
CA THR A 330 17.86 -5.29 13.40
C THR A 330 17.58 -6.45 14.34
N VAL A 331 18.46 -6.66 15.33
CA VAL A 331 18.30 -7.71 16.34
C VAL A 331 16.94 -7.63 17.00
N GLY A 332 16.26 -8.78 17.11
CA GLY A 332 14.93 -8.94 17.67
C GLY A 332 13.79 -8.80 16.66
N LYS A 333 13.99 -8.17 15.51
CA LYS A 333 12.96 -8.10 14.45
C LYS A 333 12.76 -9.44 13.74
N VAL A 334 11.65 -9.56 13.03
CA VAL A 334 11.35 -10.73 12.21
C VAL A 334 12.38 -10.84 11.09
N ALA A 335 12.87 -12.04 10.83
CA ALA A 335 13.88 -12.30 9.80
C ALA A 335 13.24 -12.30 8.40
N ASN A 336 12.85 -11.10 7.94
CA ASN A 336 12.34 -10.83 6.62
C ASN A 336 13.37 -10.01 5.84
N PHE A 337 14.05 -10.65 4.89
CA PHE A 337 15.09 -10.03 4.08
C PHE A 337 15.22 -10.74 2.73
N PHE A 338 15.92 -10.11 1.81
CA PHE A 338 16.35 -10.76 0.56
C PHE A 338 17.84 -10.54 0.31
N LEU A 339 18.41 -11.47 -0.43
CA LEU A 339 19.77 -11.39 -0.96
C LEU A 339 19.73 -10.99 -2.44
N THR A 340 20.74 -10.25 -2.87
CA THR A 340 20.91 -9.91 -4.28
C THR A 340 22.04 -10.71 -4.91
N VAL A 341 22.09 -10.72 -6.22
CA VAL A 341 23.36 -11.01 -6.93
C VAL A 341 24.39 -9.92 -6.58
N PRO A 342 25.70 -10.17 -6.80
CA PRO A 342 26.71 -9.14 -6.59
C PRO A 342 26.40 -7.85 -7.37
N MET A 343 26.44 -6.72 -6.68
CA MET A 343 26.19 -5.40 -7.24
C MET A 343 27.33 -4.44 -6.85
N PRO A 344 27.71 -3.48 -7.70
CA PRO A 344 28.79 -2.54 -7.40
C PRO A 344 28.48 -1.59 -6.24
N SER A 345 27.21 -1.29 -5.99
CA SER A 345 26.73 -0.42 -4.89
C SER A 345 25.23 -0.55 -4.68
N VAL A 346 24.72 -0.02 -3.56
CA VAL A 346 23.29 0.09 -3.27
C VAL A 346 22.54 0.89 -4.37
N ALA A 347 23.21 1.88 -4.98
CA ALA A 347 22.61 2.68 -6.06
C ALA A 347 22.32 1.87 -7.33
N PHE A 348 22.97 0.72 -7.50
CA PHE A 348 22.74 -0.14 -8.67
C PHE A 348 21.32 -0.72 -8.68
N MET A 349 20.70 -0.93 -7.51
CA MET A 349 19.34 -1.47 -7.45
C MET A 349 18.30 -0.61 -8.18
N PRO A 350 18.13 0.70 -7.89
CA PRO A 350 17.20 1.54 -8.65
C PRO A 350 17.71 1.88 -10.07
N TYR A 351 19.03 1.88 -10.30
CA TYR A 351 19.62 2.15 -11.62
C TYR A 351 19.29 1.04 -12.62
N ALA A 352 19.44 -0.23 -12.21
CA ALA A 352 19.16 -1.39 -13.06
C ALA A 352 17.71 -1.87 -12.87
N TYR A 353 16.75 -1.00 -13.10
CA TYR A 353 15.34 -1.11 -12.71
C TYR A 353 14.61 -2.35 -13.25
N THR A 354 15.02 -2.94 -14.38
CA THR A 354 14.42 -4.16 -14.95
C THR A 354 15.25 -5.43 -14.71
N THR A 355 16.55 -5.29 -14.36
CA THR A 355 17.43 -6.44 -14.17
C THR A 355 16.98 -7.26 -12.95
N PRO A 356 16.80 -8.59 -13.04
CA PRO A 356 16.49 -9.42 -11.89
C PRO A 356 17.69 -9.46 -10.94
N LEU A 357 17.63 -8.70 -9.86
CA LEU A 357 18.72 -8.55 -8.90
C LEU A 357 18.54 -9.39 -7.63
N ILE A 358 17.32 -9.77 -7.27
CA ILE A 358 17.04 -10.59 -6.10
C ILE A 358 17.39 -12.03 -6.42
N SER A 359 18.24 -12.66 -5.61
CA SER A 359 18.68 -14.03 -5.77
C SER A 359 17.98 -15.01 -4.83
N ARG A 360 17.73 -14.59 -3.58
CA ARG A 360 17.04 -15.41 -2.55
C ARG A 360 16.20 -14.51 -1.65
N ILE A 361 15.10 -15.02 -1.15
CA ILE A 361 14.16 -14.30 -0.28
C ILE A 361 13.88 -15.15 0.95
N PHE A 362 13.93 -14.52 2.12
CA PHE A 362 13.65 -15.16 3.40
C PHE A 362 12.52 -14.40 4.11
N LEU A 363 11.43 -15.09 4.40
CA LEU A 363 10.32 -14.58 5.18
C LEU A 363 10.14 -15.40 6.45
N ARG A 364 10.13 -14.74 7.60
CA ARG A 364 10.12 -15.36 8.94
C ARG A 364 11.31 -16.28 9.21
N GLY A 365 12.38 -16.10 8.44
CA GLY A 365 13.60 -16.91 8.51
C GLY A 365 13.59 -18.14 7.62
N GLU A 366 12.52 -18.39 6.88
CA GLU A 366 12.38 -19.49 5.92
C GLU A 366 12.56 -18.99 4.49
N GLU A 367 13.24 -19.74 3.64
CA GLU A 367 13.41 -19.36 2.25
C GLU A 367 12.10 -19.52 1.47
N VAL A 368 11.73 -18.48 0.76
CA VAL A 368 10.60 -18.51 -0.19
C VAL A 368 11.12 -18.92 -1.55
N VAL A 369 10.71 -20.08 -2.01
CA VAL A 369 11.01 -20.54 -3.38
C VAL A 369 10.12 -19.76 -4.34
N ALA A 370 10.75 -18.98 -5.25
CA ALA A 370 10.07 -18.18 -6.28
C ALA A 370 9.53 -19.04 -7.41
#